data_0e66c5dec11465415cfb2012109ecc93
#
_entry.id   0e66c5dec11465415cfb2012109ecc93
#
_cell.length_a   1.000
_cell.length_b   1.000
_cell.length_c   1.000
_cell.angle_alpha   90.00
_cell.angle_beta   90.00
_cell.angle_gamma   90.00
#
_symmetry.space_group_name_H-M   'P 1'
#
loop_
_entity.id
_entity.type
_entity.pdbx_description
1 polymer ?
#
loop_
_entity_poly.entity_id
_entity_poly.type
_entity_poly.pdbx_seq_one_letter_code
_entity_poly.pdbx_strand_id
1 'polypeptide(L)'
;MTEHFIAQGLHYRLAGRSVIDDVSLKLAKGELVALIGPNGAGKSTLLRLLTGFLKPTAGRCLLDGKSLADWSTQTLSRHRAVMRQQTQVGFDWQTEAVIAMGRAPWSQHPEHELIAQVMAITGCTPLAGRQYAALSGGEQQRVQLARALAQLWCDAEPRGWLFLDEPTSALDLYHQQHLLRLLKALTASGKLHVCIILHDLNLAALWADRIILLHQGRIVSQGAPDAVLQADDLIRWYGAQVHVGQHPANASPQVFLAP
;
A
#
# COMPACT_ATOMS: atom_id res chain seq x y z
N MET A 1 -8.31 9.05 20.82
CA MET A 1 -8.89 7.80 20.27
C MET A 1 -7.80 7.08 19.51
N THR A 2 -7.58 5.81 19.79
CA THR A 2 -6.52 5.01 19.17
C THR A 2 -7.05 4.49 17.83
N GLU A 3 -6.71 5.17 16.73
CA GLU A 3 -7.03 4.68 15.38
C GLU A 3 -6.25 3.38 15.15
N HIS A 4 -6.95 2.29 15.01
CA HIS A 4 -6.39 0.98 14.69
C HIS A 4 -7.19 0.37 13.56
N PHE A 5 -6.46 -0.28 12.66
CA PHE A 5 -7.07 -1.13 11.65
C PHE A 5 -6.86 -2.59 12.07
N ILE A 6 -7.95 -3.33 12.26
CA ILE A 6 -7.90 -4.70 12.76
C ILE A 6 -8.64 -5.62 11.79
N ALA A 7 -8.00 -6.69 11.39
CA ALA A 7 -8.63 -7.84 10.73
C ALA A 7 -8.71 -8.99 11.73
N GLN A 8 -9.87 -9.64 11.81
CA GLN A 8 -10.15 -10.73 12.76
C GLN A 8 -10.69 -11.96 12.02
N GLY A 9 -9.92 -13.06 12.02
CA GLY A 9 -10.32 -14.35 11.49
C GLY A 9 -10.80 -14.29 10.03
N LEU A 10 -10.08 -13.56 9.16
CA LEU A 10 -10.50 -13.39 7.78
C LEU A 10 -10.38 -14.70 7.00
N HIS A 11 -11.48 -15.10 6.37
CA HIS A 11 -11.51 -16.14 5.36
C HIS A 11 -12.07 -15.58 4.06
N TYR A 12 -11.54 -16.03 2.94
CA TYR A 12 -12.09 -15.71 1.63
C TYR A 12 -11.96 -16.88 0.68
N ARG A 13 -13.07 -17.28 0.08
CA ARG A 13 -13.13 -18.34 -0.92
C ARG A 13 -13.53 -17.78 -2.28
N LEU A 14 -12.85 -18.23 -3.32
CA LEU A 14 -13.17 -17.91 -4.71
C LEU A 14 -13.31 -19.20 -5.50
N ALA A 15 -14.46 -19.41 -6.15
CA ALA A 15 -14.76 -20.63 -6.91
C ALA A 15 -14.45 -21.92 -6.13
N GLY A 16 -14.82 -21.98 -4.85
CA GLY A 16 -14.61 -23.14 -3.98
C GLY A 16 -13.20 -23.26 -3.37
N ARG A 17 -12.21 -22.52 -3.86
CA ARG A 17 -10.83 -22.54 -3.33
C ARG A 17 -10.65 -21.50 -2.22
N SER A 18 -9.98 -21.89 -1.13
CA SER A 18 -9.57 -20.96 -0.10
C SER A 18 -8.41 -20.11 -0.63
N VAL A 19 -8.59 -18.78 -0.64
CA VAL A 19 -7.57 -17.79 -1.05
C VAL A 19 -6.98 -17.09 0.17
N ILE A 20 -7.82 -16.82 1.19
CA ILE A 20 -7.41 -16.33 2.49
C ILE A 20 -8.00 -17.27 3.53
N ASP A 21 -7.17 -17.67 4.50
CA ASP A 21 -7.51 -18.69 5.47
C ASP A 21 -7.02 -18.32 6.87
N ASP A 22 -7.95 -17.91 7.72
CA ASP A 22 -7.74 -17.50 9.12
C ASP A 22 -6.68 -16.40 9.32
N VAL A 23 -6.83 -15.30 8.56
CA VAL A 23 -5.92 -14.16 8.70
C VAL A 23 -6.44 -13.19 9.76
N SER A 24 -5.62 -13.00 10.80
CA SER A 24 -5.81 -11.97 11.82
C SER A 24 -4.59 -11.07 11.89
N LEU A 25 -4.80 -9.75 11.82
CA LEU A 25 -3.71 -8.77 11.93
C LEU A 25 -4.22 -7.46 12.50
N LYS A 26 -3.30 -6.70 13.07
CA LYS A 26 -3.53 -5.34 13.54
C LYS A 26 -2.51 -4.43 12.86
N LEU A 27 -2.95 -3.37 12.20
CA LEU A 27 -2.11 -2.31 11.69
C LEU A 27 -2.12 -1.16 12.70
N ALA A 28 -0.95 -0.62 13.03
CA ALA A 28 -0.81 0.47 13.98
C ALA A 28 -0.63 1.82 13.28
N LYS A 29 -0.75 2.88 14.07
CA LYS A 29 -0.58 4.26 13.60
C LYS A 29 0.86 4.56 13.19
N GLY A 30 1.01 5.37 12.15
CA GLY A 30 2.31 5.88 11.74
C GLY A 30 3.27 4.81 11.20
N GLU A 31 2.79 3.59 10.99
CA GLU A 31 3.60 2.51 10.44
C GLU A 31 3.53 2.47 8.92
N LEU A 32 4.65 2.15 8.30
CA LEU A 32 4.74 1.62 6.95
C LEU A 32 4.88 0.09 7.06
N VAL A 33 3.80 -0.63 6.77
CA VAL A 33 3.73 -2.09 6.82
C VAL A 33 3.86 -2.66 5.42
N ALA A 34 4.86 -3.50 5.19
CA ALA A 34 5.02 -4.22 3.93
C ALA A 34 4.36 -5.60 3.99
N LEU A 35 3.48 -5.90 3.04
CA LEU A 35 2.92 -7.22 2.82
C LEU A 35 3.72 -7.90 1.71
N ILE A 36 4.45 -8.97 2.06
CA ILE A 36 5.30 -9.74 1.16
C ILE A 36 4.81 -11.19 1.04
N GLY A 37 5.36 -11.95 0.12
CA GLY A 37 5.07 -13.37 -0.10
C GLY A 37 5.16 -13.73 -1.58
N PRO A 38 5.24 -15.03 -1.91
CA PRO A 38 5.34 -15.49 -3.30
C PRO A 38 4.11 -15.09 -4.13
N ASN A 39 4.22 -15.24 -5.45
CA ASN A 39 3.08 -15.03 -6.34
C ASN A 39 1.98 -16.03 -6.01
N GLY A 40 0.73 -15.56 -6.04
CA GLY A 40 -0.42 -16.38 -5.65
C GLY A 40 -0.63 -16.58 -4.15
N ALA A 41 0.20 -16.01 -3.27
CA ALA A 41 0.03 -16.12 -1.81
C ALA A 41 -1.26 -15.48 -1.27
N GLY A 42 -1.96 -14.65 -2.06
CA GLY A 42 -3.20 -13.99 -1.65
C GLY A 42 -3.04 -12.52 -1.24
N LYS A 43 -1.85 -11.89 -1.46
CA LYS A 43 -1.54 -10.51 -1.03
C LYS A 43 -2.57 -9.49 -1.51
N SER A 44 -2.82 -9.38 -2.81
CA SER A 44 -3.80 -8.43 -3.36
C SER A 44 -5.24 -8.76 -2.92
N THR A 45 -5.56 -10.04 -2.70
CA THR A 45 -6.86 -10.44 -2.14
C THR A 45 -6.99 -9.98 -0.69
N LEU A 46 -5.97 -10.19 0.13
CA LEU A 46 -5.94 -9.70 1.51
C LEU A 46 -6.08 -8.18 1.54
N LEU A 47 -5.32 -7.45 0.72
CA LEU A 47 -5.41 -6.00 0.64
C LEU A 47 -6.82 -5.53 0.23
N ARG A 48 -7.49 -6.23 -0.69
CA ARG A 48 -8.89 -5.94 -1.08
C ARG A 48 -9.89 -6.22 0.04
N LEU A 49 -9.65 -7.22 0.89
CA LEU A 49 -10.45 -7.48 2.09
C LEU A 49 -10.23 -6.38 3.14
N LEU A 50 -8.97 -6.02 3.42
CA LEU A 50 -8.64 -4.94 4.34
C LEU A 50 -9.24 -3.61 3.90
N THR A 51 -9.34 -3.37 2.61
CA THR A 51 -9.94 -2.14 2.08
C THR A 51 -11.47 -2.18 1.99
N GLY A 52 -12.11 -3.31 2.29
CA GLY A 52 -13.56 -3.49 2.16
C GLY A 52 -14.04 -3.55 0.70
N PHE A 53 -13.13 -3.66 -0.27
CA PHE A 53 -13.47 -3.88 -1.68
C PHE A 53 -14.03 -5.29 -1.92
N LEU A 54 -13.54 -6.27 -1.15
CA LEU A 54 -14.10 -7.62 -1.07
C LEU A 54 -14.71 -7.82 0.32
N LYS A 55 -15.83 -8.52 0.37
CA LYS A 55 -16.40 -9.00 1.63
C LYS A 55 -15.79 -10.35 1.98
N PRO A 56 -15.28 -10.55 3.21
CA PRO A 56 -14.80 -11.86 3.65
C PRO A 56 -15.96 -12.85 3.72
N THR A 57 -15.66 -14.15 3.51
CA THR A 57 -16.64 -15.24 3.71
C THR A 57 -16.86 -15.55 5.19
N ALA A 58 -15.86 -15.27 6.03
CA ALA A 58 -15.95 -15.25 7.49
C ALA A 58 -14.93 -14.25 8.04
N GLY A 59 -15.12 -13.84 9.29
CA GLY A 59 -14.31 -12.80 9.93
C GLY A 59 -14.78 -11.39 9.57
N ARG A 60 -14.01 -10.39 10.00
CA ARG A 60 -14.35 -8.97 9.79
C ARG A 60 -13.11 -8.07 9.82
N CYS A 61 -13.24 -6.91 9.18
CA CYS A 61 -12.28 -5.80 9.32
C CYS A 61 -12.93 -4.67 10.13
N LEU A 62 -12.18 -4.12 11.06
CA LEU A 62 -12.59 -3.01 11.90
C LEU A 62 -11.65 -1.82 11.67
N LEU A 63 -12.21 -0.65 11.50
CA LEU A 63 -11.53 0.64 11.53
C LEU A 63 -12.06 1.42 12.73
N ASP A 64 -11.18 1.75 13.67
CA ASP A 64 -11.53 2.45 14.92
C ASP A 64 -12.62 1.74 15.73
N GLY A 65 -12.58 0.41 15.76
CA GLY A 65 -13.55 -0.43 16.47
C GLY A 65 -14.88 -0.63 15.74
N LYS A 66 -15.12 0.09 14.62
CA LYS A 66 -16.33 -0.06 13.82
C LYS A 66 -16.08 -0.95 12.61
N SER A 67 -16.98 -1.91 12.34
CA SER A 67 -16.87 -2.78 11.17
C SER A 67 -16.88 -1.97 9.87
N LEU A 68 -16.03 -2.34 8.89
CA LEU A 68 -16.02 -1.68 7.59
C LEU A 68 -17.37 -1.75 6.87
N ALA A 69 -18.16 -2.79 7.16
CA ALA A 69 -19.51 -2.96 6.60
C ALA A 69 -20.50 -1.90 7.09
N ASP A 70 -20.23 -1.28 8.24
CA ASP A 70 -21.12 -0.28 8.87
C ASP A 70 -20.75 1.16 8.48
N TRP A 71 -19.69 1.34 7.72
CA TRP A 71 -19.30 2.65 7.20
C TRP A 71 -20.03 2.98 5.91
N SER A 72 -20.50 4.22 5.76
CA SER A 72 -20.91 4.71 4.45
C SER A 72 -19.67 4.77 3.51
N THR A 73 -19.87 4.49 2.23
CA THR A 73 -18.79 4.56 1.23
C THR A 73 -18.09 5.92 1.25
N GLN A 74 -18.85 7.00 1.33
CA GLN A 74 -18.32 8.36 1.35
C GLN A 74 -17.46 8.62 2.59
N THR A 75 -17.95 8.26 3.79
CA THR A 75 -17.19 8.46 5.04
C THR A 75 -15.93 7.60 5.04
N LEU A 76 -16.04 6.31 4.67
CA LEU A 76 -14.89 5.42 4.60
C LEU A 76 -13.82 5.93 3.61
N SER A 77 -14.23 6.50 2.48
CA SER A 77 -13.31 7.06 1.48
C SER A 77 -12.52 8.27 1.97
N ARG A 78 -12.97 8.96 3.03
CA ARG A 78 -12.20 10.03 3.67
C ARG A 78 -11.13 9.51 4.65
N HIS A 79 -11.27 8.27 5.12
CA HIS A 79 -10.35 7.64 6.07
C HIS A 79 -9.41 6.63 5.42
N ARG A 80 -9.71 6.19 4.18
CA ARG A 80 -8.97 5.15 3.50
C ARG A 80 -8.88 5.41 1.99
N ALA A 81 -7.66 5.42 1.45
CA ALA A 81 -7.41 5.44 0.01
C ALA A 81 -6.71 4.15 -0.44
N VAL A 82 -6.92 3.81 -1.71
CA VAL A 82 -6.36 2.60 -2.33
C VAL A 82 -5.74 2.94 -3.67
N MET A 83 -4.48 2.59 -3.85
CA MET A 83 -3.83 2.56 -5.16
C MET A 83 -3.76 1.11 -5.64
N ARG A 84 -4.42 0.80 -6.74
CA ARG A 84 -4.44 -0.54 -7.35
C ARG A 84 -3.30 -0.68 -8.34
N GLN A 85 -2.82 -1.89 -8.56
CA GLN A 85 -1.74 -2.23 -9.48
C GLN A 85 -2.01 -1.73 -10.91
N GLN A 86 -3.23 -1.86 -11.39
CA GLN A 86 -3.66 -1.36 -12.69
C GLN A 86 -4.93 -0.50 -12.52
N THR A 87 -4.89 0.70 -13.01
CA THR A 87 -6.05 1.58 -13.09
C THR A 87 -6.11 2.13 -14.52
N GLN A 88 -7.03 1.59 -15.32
CA GLN A 88 -7.35 2.18 -16.62
C GLN A 88 -8.26 3.40 -16.38
N VAL A 89 -7.85 4.55 -16.90
CA VAL A 89 -8.69 5.74 -16.97
C VAL A 89 -9.21 5.80 -18.40
N GLY A 90 -10.51 5.56 -18.56
CA GLY A 90 -11.15 5.31 -19.86
C GLY A 90 -11.35 6.55 -20.75
N PHE A 91 -10.81 7.72 -20.38
CA PHE A 91 -11.01 8.98 -21.10
C PHE A 91 -9.72 9.80 -21.13
N ASP A 92 -9.64 10.74 -22.08
CA ASP A 92 -8.50 11.66 -22.25
C ASP A 92 -8.56 12.79 -21.19
N TRP A 93 -8.21 12.45 -19.95
CA TRP A 93 -8.11 13.40 -18.85
C TRP A 93 -6.69 13.95 -18.71
N GLN A 94 -6.58 15.24 -18.40
CA GLN A 94 -5.31 15.82 -17.98
C GLN A 94 -4.88 15.29 -16.61
N THR A 95 -3.58 15.28 -16.37
CA THR A 95 -2.95 14.78 -15.15
C THR A 95 -3.60 15.34 -13.87
N GLU A 96 -3.80 16.67 -13.83
CA GLU A 96 -4.40 17.37 -12.68
C GLU A 96 -5.84 16.92 -12.44
N ALA A 97 -6.60 16.71 -13.50
CA ALA A 97 -7.97 16.24 -13.41
C ALA A 97 -8.05 14.82 -12.82
N VAL A 98 -7.12 13.93 -13.23
CA VAL A 98 -7.03 12.59 -12.65
C VAL A 98 -6.69 12.65 -11.14
N ILE A 99 -5.76 13.52 -10.74
CA ILE A 99 -5.42 13.71 -9.32
C ILE A 99 -6.62 14.28 -8.55
N ALA A 100 -7.33 15.27 -9.14
CA ALA A 100 -8.50 15.90 -8.56
C ALA A 100 -9.67 14.93 -8.33
N MET A 101 -9.79 13.84 -9.11
CA MET A 101 -10.76 12.77 -8.84
C MET A 101 -10.61 12.17 -7.42
N GLY A 102 -9.41 12.23 -6.83
CA GLY A 102 -9.20 11.83 -5.44
C GLY A 102 -10.05 12.65 -4.45
N ARG A 103 -10.43 13.88 -4.80
CA ARG A 103 -11.23 14.76 -3.94
C ARG A 103 -12.74 14.47 -3.96
N ALA A 104 -13.21 13.55 -4.80
CA ALA A 104 -14.62 13.22 -4.91
C ALA A 104 -15.35 12.96 -3.56
N PRO A 105 -14.76 12.35 -2.51
CA PRO A 105 -15.42 12.16 -1.22
C PRO A 105 -15.70 13.46 -0.45
N TRP A 106 -15.04 14.56 -0.77
CA TRP A 106 -15.02 15.79 0.04
C TRP A 106 -16.08 16.81 -0.35
N SER A 107 -16.89 16.57 -1.37
CA SER A 107 -18.04 17.41 -1.79
C SER A 107 -17.70 18.90 -2.08
N GLN A 108 -16.42 19.25 -2.16
CA GLN A 108 -15.93 20.58 -2.47
C GLN A 108 -15.19 20.55 -3.81
N HIS A 109 -15.21 21.69 -4.51
CA HIS A 109 -14.39 21.85 -5.72
C HIS A 109 -12.92 21.57 -5.40
N PRO A 110 -12.18 20.89 -6.30
CA PRO A 110 -10.78 20.62 -6.07
C PRO A 110 -10.04 21.96 -5.84
N GLU A 111 -9.43 22.05 -4.68
CA GLU A 111 -8.59 23.19 -4.33
C GLU A 111 -7.33 23.10 -5.22
N HIS A 112 -7.18 24.00 -6.19
CA HIS A 112 -6.03 24.00 -7.11
C HIS A 112 -4.70 23.98 -6.36
N GLU A 113 -4.63 24.68 -5.25
CA GLU A 113 -3.44 24.72 -4.39
C GLU A 113 -3.09 23.34 -3.79
N LEU A 114 -4.09 22.60 -3.30
CA LEU A 114 -3.91 21.25 -2.79
C LEU A 114 -3.39 20.31 -3.89
N ILE A 115 -3.97 20.37 -5.08
CA ILE A 115 -3.53 19.54 -6.21
C ILE A 115 -2.08 19.87 -6.58
N ALA A 116 -1.71 21.15 -6.62
CA ALA A 116 -0.33 21.58 -6.89
C ALA A 116 0.65 21.08 -5.81
N GLN A 117 0.27 21.15 -4.52
CA GLN A 117 1.07 20.62 -3.41
C GLN A 117 1.28 19.10 -3.53
N VAL A 118 0.21 18.35 -3.79
CA VAL A 118 0.29 16.90 -3.97
C VAL A 118 1.14 16.54 -5.18
N MET A 119 1.01 17.27 -6.29
CA MET A 119 1.86 17.08 -7.49
C MET A 119 3.34 17.34 -7.18
N ALA A 120 3.63 18.36 -6.38
CA ALA A 120 5.01 18.70 -6.03
C ALA A 120 5.67 17.57 -5.22
N ILE A 121 5.02 17.07 -4.17
CA ILE A 121 5.61 16.02 -3.31
C ILE A 121 5.72 14.65 -4.00
N THR A 122 4.86 14.38 -5.00
CA THR A 122 4.87 13.12 -5.76
C THR A 122 5.72 13.17 -7.03
N GLY A 123 6.38 14.31 -7.31
CA GLY A 123 7.17 14.51 -8.53
C GLY A 123 6.32 14.55 -9.79
N CYS A 124 5.05 14.93 -9.69
CA CYS A 124 4.13 15.04 -10.81
C CYS A 124 4.06 16.43 -11.45
N THR A 125 4.70 17.45 -10.86
CA THR A 125 4.70 18.84 -11.41
C THR A 125 5.10 18.91 -12.88
N PRO A 126 6.14 18.18 -13.38
CA PRO A 126 6.49 18.21 -14.81
C PRO A 126 5.44 17.55 -15.73
N LEU A 127 4.44 16.89 -15.16
CA LEU A 127 3.37 16.21 -15.90
C LEU A 127 2.12 17.07 -16.05
N ALA A 128 2.14 18.30 -15.50
CA ALA A 128 1.01 19.23 -15.56
C ALA A 128 0.61 19.50 -17.04
N GLY A 129 -0.69 19.52 -17.28
CA GLY A 129 -1.28 19.73 -18.60
C GLY A 129 -1.14 18.55 -19.57
N ARG A 130 -0.38 17.50 -19.25
CA ARG A 130 -0.23 16.32 -20.11
C ARG A 130 -1.45 15.40 -19.99
N GLN A 131 -1.82 14.77 -21.08
CA GLN A 131 -2.86 13.74 -21.09
C GLN A 131 -2.38 12.49 -20.34
N TYR A 132 -3.19 11.98 -19.42
CA TYR A 132 -2.85 10.80 -18.62
C TYR A 132 -2.55 9.56 -19.47
N ALA A 133 -3.31 9.36 -20.55
CA ALA A 133 -3.11 8.24 -21.47
C ALA A 133 -1.77 8.28 -22.22
N ALA A 134 -1.17 9.47 -22.37
CA ALA A 134 0.13 9.66 -23.03
C ALA A 134 1.32 9.54 -22.06
N LEU A 135 1.07 9.31 -20.77
CA LEU A 135 2.11 9.11 -19.76
C LEU A 135 2.69 7.69 -19.82
N SER A 136 3.99 7.57 -19.54
CA SER A 136 4.61 6.26 -19.31
C SER A 136 3.99 5.55 -18.09
N GLY A 137 4.15 4.22 -18.00
CA GLY A 137 3.64 3.45 -16.87
C GLY A 137 4.10 3.97 -15.50
N GLY A 138 5.36 4.37 -15.38
CA GLY A 138 5.89 4.97 -14.15
C GLY A 138 5.32 6.35 -13.84
N GLU A 139 5.12 7.20 -14.88
CA GLU A 139 4.43 8.49 -14.72
C GLU A 139 2.98 8.29 -14.28
N GLN A 140 2.26 7.34 -14.88
CA GLN A 140 0.90 6.99 -14.48
C GLN A 140 0.83 6.47 -13.01
N GLN A 141 1.80 5.66 -12.58
CA GLN A 141 1.89 5.21 -11.20
C GLN A 141 2.05 6.37 -10.21
N ARG A 142 2.92 7.35 -10.51
CA ARG A 142 3.06 8.55 -9.67
C ARG A 142 1.76 9.37 -9.60
N VAL A 143 1.07 9.53 -10.71
CA VAL A 143 -0.23 10.23 -10.77
C VAL A 143 -1.28 9.47 -9.94
N GLN A 144 -1.31 8.13 -9.96
CA GLN A 144 -2.22 7.35 -9.13
C GLN A 144 -1.90 7.46 -7.64
N LEU A 145 -0.61 7.52 -7.27
CA LEU A 145 -0.21 7.82 -5.89
C LEU A 145 -0.69 9.22 -5.48
N ALA A 146 -0.45 10.23 -6.33
CA ALA A 146 -0.91 11.59 -6.11
C ALA A 146 -2.43 11.65 -5.89
N ARG A 147 -3.21 10.95 -6.71
CA ARG A 147 -4.66 10.85 -6.56
C ARG A 147 -5.07 10.23 -5.22
N ALA A 148 -4.39 9.15 -4.80
CA ALA A 148 -4.67 8.49 -3.53
C ALA A 148 -4.30 9.38 -2.33
N LEU A 149 -3.20 10.12 -2.41
CA LEU A 149 -2.82 11.10 -1.39
C LEU A 149 -3.78 12.30 -1.35
N ALA A 150 -4.20 12.83 -2.50
CA ALA A 150 -5.20 13.89 -2.58
C ALA A 150 -6.51 13.48 -1.91
N GLN A 151 -6.90 12.19 -2.02
CA GLN A 151 -8.10 11.66 -1.35
C GLN A 151 -8.01 11.76 0.17
N LEU A 152 -6.84 11.51 0.76
CA LEU A 152 -6.60 11.55 2.20
C LEU A 152 -6.17 12.93 2.71
N TRP A 153 -5.98 13.91 1.82
CA TRP A 153 -5.47 15.22 2.19
C TRP A 153 -6.51 16.00 3.00
N CYS A 154 -6.12 16.37 4.22
CA CYS A 154 -6.93 17.14 5.12
C CYS A 154 -6.06 18.22 5.78
N ASP A 155 -6.48 19.47 5.68
CA ASP A 155 -5.69 20.65 6.06
C ASP A 155 -4.38 20.74 5.24
N ALA A 156 -3.22 20.47 5.83
CA ALA A 156 -1.92 20.63 5.18
C ALA A 156 -1.21 19.28 4.88
N GLU A 157 -1.81 18.13 5.20
CA GLU A 157 -1.16 16.81 5.11
C GLU A 157 -2.16 15.66 4.92
N PRO A 158 -1.73 14.51 4.38
CA PRO A 158 -2.60 13.34 4.26
C PRO A 158 -2.81 12.67 5.62
N ARG A 159 -4.04 12.21 5.90
CA ARG A 159 -4.44 11.51 7.14
C ARG A 159 -5.25 10.27 6.85
N GLY A 160 -5.05 9.21 7.63
CA GLY A 160 -5.77 7.96 7.52
C GLY A 160 -4.96 6.82 6.93
N TRP A 161 -5.62 5.92 6.24
CA TRP A 161 -5.05 4.65 5.79
C TRP A 161 -4.82 4.64 4.28
N LEU A 162 -3.57 4.46 3.86
CA LEU A 162 -3.17 4.33 2.46
C LEU A 162 -2.77 2.88 2.17
N PHE A 163 -3.49 2.24 1.27
CA PHE A 163 -3.23 0.88 0.81
C PHE A 163 -2.68 0.91 -0.61
N LEU A 164 -1.52 0.30 -0.84
CA LEU A 164 -0.81 0.34 -2.10
C LEU A 164 -0.54 -1.08 -2.62
N ASP A 165 -1.08 -1.39 -3.79
CA ASP A 165 -0.88 -2.69 -4.46
C ASP A 165 0.23 -2.56 -5.50
N GLU A 166 1.45 -2.99 -5.16
CA GLU A 166 2.65 -2.99 -6.01
C GLU A 166 3.00 -1.62 -6.64
N PRO A 167 3.10 -0.54 -5.87
CA PRO A 167 3.29 0.80 -6.42
C PRO A 167 4.68 1.05 -7.01
N THR A 168 5.61 0.09 -6.89
CA THR A 168 7.00 0.20 -7.39
C THR A 168 7.24 -0.55 -8.69
N SER A 169 6.29 -1.34 -9.18
CA SER A 169 6.51 -2.32 -10.25
C SER A 169 6.89 -1.73 -11.62
N ALA A 170 6.46 -0.49 -11.92
CA ALA A 170 6.79 0.19 -13.18
C ALA A 170 7.77 1.37 -13.00
N LEU A 171 8.38 1.51 -11.81
CA LEU A 171 9.29 2.61 -11.47
C LEU A 171 10.75 2.16 -11.60
N ASP A 172 11.60 3.06 -12.09
CA ASP A 172 13.05 2.93 -12.00
C ASP A 172 13.55 3.15 -10.57
N LEU A 173 14.82 2.88 -10.33
CA LEU A 173 15.46 2.95 -9.00
C LEU A 173 15.28 4.32 -8.33
N TYR A 174 15.40 5.41 -9.09
CA TYR A 174 15.25 6.76 -8.56
C TYR A 174 13.83 6.99 -8.06
N HIS A 175 12.83 6.65 -8.87
CA HIS A 175 11.43 6.86 -8.54
C HIS A 175 10.93 5.89 -7.44
N GLN A 176 11.44 4.65 -7.40
CA GLN A 176 11.18 3.72 -6.29
C GLN A 176 11.67 4.30 -4.96
N GLN A 177 12.92 4.79 -4.92
CA GLN A 177 13.50 5.39 -3.73
C GLN A 177 12.75 6.65 -3.32
N HIS A 178 12.40 7.51 -4.27
CA HIS A 178 11.65 8.74 -3.99
C HIS A 178 10.26 8.44 -3.39
N LEU A 179 9.53 7.48 -3.97
CA LEU A 179 8.22 7.03 -3.47
C LEU A 179 8.32 6.52 -2.03
N LEU A 180 9.25 5.60 -1.75
CA LEU A 180 9.37 4.98 -0.44
C LEU A 180 9.86 5.98 0.62
N ARG A 181 10.76 6.91 0.28
CA ARG A 181 11.15 8.04 1.15
C ARG A 181 9.96 8.93 1.47
N LEU A 182 9.17 9.29 0.47
CA LEU A 182 7.97 10.09 0.66
C LEU A 182 7.00 9.40 1.62
N LEU A 183 6.68 8.13 1.40
CA LEU A 183 5.78 7.37 2.27
C LEU A 183 6.32 7.32 3.71
N LYS A 184 7.62 7.05 3.88
CA LYS A 184 8.27 7.03 5.19
C LYS A 184 8.23 8.38 5.90
N ALA A 185 8.47 9.47 5.17
CA ALA A 185 8.37 10.83 5.72
C ALA A 185 6.92 11.17 6.13
N LEU A 186 5.94 10.79 5.32
CA LEU A 186 4.53 11.05 5.62
C LEU A 186 4.01 10.23 6.81
N THR A 187 4.49 9.00 7.01
CA THR A 187 4.11 8.18 8.18
C THR A 187 4.73 8.71 9.49
N ALA A 188 5.86 9.42 9.42
CA ALA A 188 6.55 9.93 10.60
C ALA A 188 5.71 10.91 11.43
N SER A 189 4.73 11.61 10.82
CA SER A 189 3.79 12.48 11.54
C SER A 189 2.80 11.67 12.42
N GLY A 190 2.70 10.36 12.22
CA GLY A 190 1.74 9.49 12.89
C GLY A 190 0.28 9.66 12.41
N LYS A 191 0.04 10.47 11.36
CA LYS A 191 -1.31 10.75 10.83
C LYS A 191 -1.64 9.92 9.60
N LEU A 192 -0.63 9.57 8.79
CA LEU A 192 -0.77 8.63 7.68
C LEU A 192 -0.25 7.26 8.10
N HIS A 193 -0.98 6.21 7.72
CA HIS A 193 -0.65 4.81 7.95
C HIS A 193 -0.64 4.10 6.62
N VAL A 194 0.40 3.33 6.33
CA VAL A 194 0.60 2.72 5.01
C VAL A 194 0.68 1.21 5.10
N CYS A 195 -0.12 0.53 4.29
CA CYS A 195 0.03 -0.89 4.01
C CYS A 195 0.34 -1.07 2.52
N ILE A 196 1.52 -1.59 2.21
CA ILE A 196 2.08 -1.66 0.86
C ILE A 196 2.43 -3.10 0.50
N ILE A 197 2.03 -3.55 -0.69
CA ILE A 197 2.54 -4.81 -1.26
C ILE A 197 3.85 -4.51 -1.99
N LEU A 198 4.91 -5.21 -1.60
CA LEU A 198 6.21 -5.15 -2.24
C LEU A 198 6.66 -6.55 -2.67
N HIS A 199 7.23 -6.64 -3.89
CA HIS A 199 7.88 -7.87 -4.37
C HIS A 199 9.36 -7.91 -4.02
N ASP A 200 10.02 -6.76 -3.99
CA ASP A 200 11.42 -6.64 -3.65
C ASP A 200 11.58 -6.68 -2.12
N LEU A 201 12.21 -7.77 -1.63
CA LEU A 201 12.44 -8.00 -0.21
C LEU A 201 13.43 -6.99 0.37
N ASN A 202 14.38 -6.52 -0.42
CA ASN A 202 15.37 -5.54 0.00
C ASN A 202 14.74 -4.15 0.16
N LEU A 203 13.80 -3.78 -0.72
CA LEU A 203 13.00 -2.57 -0.52
C LEU A 203 12.11 -2.67 0.72
N ALA A 204 11.49 -3.83 0.97
CA ALA A 204 10.71 -4.04 2.18
C ALA A 204 11.59 -3.94 3.44
N ALA A 205 12.78 -4.57 3.44
CA ALA A 205 13.75 -4.51 4.53
C ALA A 205 14.22 -3.09 4.85
N LEU A 206 14.44 -2.29 3.80
CA LEU A 206 15.02 -0.95 3.93
C LEU A 206 14.01 0.10 4.44
N TRP A 207 12.73 -0.05 4.08
CA TRP A 207 11.75 1.01 4.27
C TRP A 207 10.61 0.69 5.21
N ALA A 208 10.22 -0.59 5.37
CA ALA A 208 9.11 -0.95 6.23
C ALA A 208 9.50 -0.93 7.72
N ASP A 209 8.58 -0.47 8.55
CA ASP A 209 8.68 -0.62 10.02
C ASP A 209 8.36 -2.04 10.43
N ARG A 210 7.45 -2.69 9.69
CA ARG A 210 7.01 -4.05 9.92
C ARG A 210 6.71 -4.74 8.61
N ILE A 211 7.04 -6.03 8.57
CA ILE A 211 6.77 -6.91 7.44
C ILE A 211 5.74 -7.96 7.87
N ILE A 212 4.81 -8.27 6.99
CA ILE A 212 3.88 -9.40 7.09
C ILE A 212 4.15 -10.33 5.90
N LEU A 213 4.60 -11.55 6.19
CA LEU A 213 4.83 -12.59 5.19
C LEU A 213 3.60 -13.46 5.04
N LEU A 214 3.02 -13.45 3.86
CA LEU A 214 1.86 -14.25 3.49
C LEU A 214 2.29 -15.43 2.62
N HIS A 215 1.81 -16.65 2.96
CA HIS A 215 1.98 -17.85 2.15
C HIS A 215 0.68 -18.64 2.13
N GLN A 216 0.20 -19.01 0.92
CA GLN A 216 -1.05 -19.79 0.73
C GLN A 216 -2.24 -19.27 1.54
N GLY A 217 -2.44 -17.95 1.55
CA GLY A 217 -3.56 -17.30 2.21
C GLY A 217 -3.43 -17.18 3.74
N ARG A 218 -2.30 -17.55 4.35
CA ARG A 218 -2.05 -17.46 5.79
C ARG A 218 -0.86 -16.55 6.09
N ILE A 219 -0.91 -15.86 7.21
CA ILE A 219 0.27 -15.16 7.75
C ILE A 219 1.19 -16.21 8.37
N VAL A 220 2.40 -16.34 7.84
CA VAL A 220 3.40 -17.32 8.31
C VAL A 220 4.49 -16.68 9.16
N SER A 221 4.71 -15.38 8.99
CA SER A 221 5.60 -14.58 9.84
C SER A 221 5.19 -13.12 9.82
N GLN A 222 5.40 -12.39 10.91
CA GLN A 222 5.22 -10.94 10.97
C GLN A 222 6.10 -10.33 12.06
N GLY A 223 6.64 -9.15 11.81
CA GLY A 223 7.52 -8.46 12.77
C GLY A 223 8.38 -7.41 12.10
N ALA A 224 9.41 -6.95 12.80
CA ALA A 224 10.46 -6.12 12.25
C ALA A 224 11.17 -6.85 11.09
N PRO A 225 11.77 -6.11 10.13
CA PRO A 225 12.40 -6.72 8.96
C PRO A 225 13.42 -7.82 9.29
N ASP A 226 14.25 -7.62 10.31
CA ASP A 226 15.25 -8.56 10.78
C ASP A 226 14.64 -9.85 11.37
N ALA A 227 13.47 -9.76 11.99
CA ALA A 227 12.77 -10.93 12.53
C ALA A 227 12.09 -11.77 11.44
N VAL A 228 11.67 -11.16 10.32
CA VAL A 228 10.90 -11.84 9.28
C VAL A 228 11.78 -12.34 8.14
N LEU A 229 12.82 -11.59 7.77
CA LEU A 229 13.68 -11.92 6.62
C LEU A 229 14.85 -12.83 7.06
N GLN A 230 14.53 -13.99 7.61
CA GLN A 230 15.48 -15.03 7.96
C GLN A 230 15.68 -16.00 6.78
N ALA A 231 16.91 -16.45 6.54
CA ALA A 231 17.23 -17.31 5.38
C ALA A 231 16.38 -18.57 5.35
N ASP A 232 16.26 -19.27 6.49
CA ASP A 232 15.50 -20.53 6.58
C ASP A 232 14.00 -20.33 6.27
N ASP A 233 13.40 -19.23 6.74
CA ASP A 233 12.02 -18.88 6.47
C ASP A 233 11.83 -18.51 4.99
N LEU A 234 12.74 -17.75 4.41
CA LEU A 234 12.67 -17.38 3.01
C LEU A 234 12.84 -18.62 2.09
N ILE A 235 13.78 -19.51 2.37
CA ILE A 235 13.94 -20.79 1.66
C ILE A 235 12.63 -21.60 1.76
N ARG A 236 12.10 -21.73 2.95
CA ARG A 236 10.89 -22.51 3.22
C ARG A 236 9.66 -21.97 2.48
N TRP A 237 9.46 -20.64 2.50
CA TRP A 237 8.21 -20.04 2.05
C TRP A 237 8.26 -19.54 0.60
N TYR A 238 9.44 -19.18 0.09
CA TYR A 238 9.61 -18.79 -1.32
C TYR A 238 10.12 -19.93 -2.20
N GLY A 239 10.72 -20.97 -1.61
CA GLY A 239 11.31 -22.08 -2.34
C GLY A 239 12.61 -21.73 -3.07
N ALA A 240 13.19 -20.57 -2.79
CA ALA A 240 14.41 -20.06 -3.41
C ALA A 240 15.59 -20.18 -2.46
N GLN A 241 16.76 -20.60 -2.96
CA GLN A 241 17.99 -20.61 -2.17
C GLN A 241 18.50 -19.17 -2.01
N VAL A 242 18.65 -18.72 -0.77
CA VAL A 242 19.04 -17.35 -0.46
C VAL A 242 20.03 -17.31 0.70
N HIS A 243 20.83 -16.24 0.69
CA HIS A 243 21.62 -15.80 1.84
C HIS A 243 21.07 -14.46 2.34
N VAL A 244 21.07 -14.25 3.65
CA VAL A 244 20.68 -12.99 4.26
C VAL A 244 21.91 -12.37 4.92
N GLY A 245 22.31 -11.21 4.42
CA GLY A 245 23.39 -10.38 4.96
C GLY A 245 22.81 -9.11 5.57
N GLN A 246 23.68 -8.11 5.77
CA GLN A 246 23.32 -6.81 6.30
C GLN A 246 23.69 -5.71 5.29
N HIS A 247 22.81 -4.72 5.19
CA HIS A 247 23.06 -3.52 4.40
C HIS A 247 24.16 -2.67 5.07
N PRO A 248 25.23 -2.27 4.33
CA PRO A 248 26.40 -1.64 4.92
C PRO A 248 26.14 -0.30 5.61
N ALA A 249 25.09 0.41 5.21
CA ALA A 249 24.81 1.74 5.74
C ALA A 249 23.92 1.74 7.00
N ASN A 250 23.05 0.74 7.22
CA ASN A 250 22.06 0.78 8.29
C ASN A 250 21.76 -0.58 8.94
N ALA A 251 22.55 -1.62 8.58
CA ALA A 251 22.41 -2.99 9.08
C ALA A 251 21.04 -3.66 8.84
N SER A 252 20.17 -3.08 8.01
CA SER A 252 18.91 -3.75 7.63
C SER A 252 19.21 -5.05 6.87
N PRO A 253 18.35 -6.08 6.97
CA PRO A 253 18.55 -7.34 6.24
C PRO A 253 18.67 -7.10 4.74
N GLN A 254 19.57 -7.88 4.10
CA GLN A 254 19.75 -7.87 2.66
C GLN A 254 19.70 -9.30 2.14
N VAL A 255 18.78 -9.57 1.24
CA VAL A 255 18.55 -10.89 0.66
C VAL A 255 19.29 -11.00 -0.65
N PHE A 256 20.13 -12.03 -0.76
CA PHE A 256 20.90 -12.37 -1.96
C PHE A 256 20.44 -13.74 -2.45
N LEU A 257 20.24 -13.89 -3.76
CA LEU A 257 20.02 -15.20 -4.36
C LEU A 257 21.34 -15.98 -4.31
N ALA A 258 21.26 -17.24 -3.89
CA ALA A 258 22.39 -18.16 -4.06
C ALA A 258 22.46 -18.61 -5.53
N PRO A 259 23.65 -18.84 -6.08
CA PRO A 259 23.83 -19.32 -7.45
C PRO A 259 23.32 -20.74 -7.66
#